data_f1c72cd0d1ad12508222dd76548ef252
#
_entry.id   f1c72cd0d1ad12508222dd76548ef252
#
_cell.length_a   1.000
_cell.length_b   1.000
_cell.length_c   1.000
_cell.angle_alpha   90.00
_cell.angle_beta   90.00
_cell.angle_gamma   90.00
#
_symmetry.space_group_name_H-M   'P 1'
#
loop_
_entity.id
_entity.type
_entity.pdbx_description
1 polymer ?
#
loop_
_entity_poly.entity_id
_entity_poly.type
_entity_poly.pdbx_seq_one_letter_code
_entity_poly.pdbx_strand_id
1 'polypeptide(L)'
;MLKRKLCTGSAVLACLAVFRVVEAAPTFQILYHERLEISARVDATGQEHLGFDAYGRHFDLSLELNENIRRAVPANRSDIKPYRGIVTGLKDSWVRLTQTPDGWHGIISDGHELYAIEPESSVNKASITSLSDSSNTSSSTPAIYRLADALIPEGAAYCGTETDENLIGGTAGHTTASQAFSSIAKDISMKDATTNATKQLVVGVVTDHAFTDNIGTDPESEVVARMNIVDGIWGTQVGIAIVLGPVTILTDATDTFSSTTTPTDLLTEVANYRAKVAASDGTALTHLMTGRILDGNIVGISYLGAVCDGSFSASLSANITSTTEGALITAHELGHSFNAVHDGVPGACSSTPQTYLMAPTINFSNQFSACSLTSIAAQAAKSSCVQAIGSSGGSGSSGGTSGTSPTVSSDPGSTGTSTGSSGGGGGGGSLDFTGLAVLAAVLLGRRVNALKR
;
A
#
# COMPACT_ATOMS: atom_id res chain seq x y z
N MET A 1 -21.90 -85.48 3.10
CA MET A 1 -21.01 -84.65 2.30
C MET A 1 -21.51 -83.21 2.36
N LEU A 2 -20.93 -82.41 3.21
CA LEU A 2 -21.36 -81.05 3.51
C LEU A 2 -20.38 -80.05 2.83
N LYS A 3 -20.82 -79.33 1.80
CA LYS A 3 -19.96 -78.29 1.15
C LYS A 3 -20.12 -76.99 1.92
N ARG A 4 -19.05 -76.53 2.59
CA ARG A 4 -18.95 -75.21 3.16
C ARG A 4 -18.63 -74.20 2.04
N LYS A 5 -19.45 -73.14 1.93
CA LYS A 5 -19.18 -71.97 1.13
C LYS A 5 -18.37 -70.95 1.98
N LEU A 6 -17.16 -70.62 1.55
CA LEU A 6 -16.40 -69.50 2.09
C LEU A 6 -16.99 -68.21 1.52
N CYS A 7 -17.41 -67.32 2.39
CA CYS A 7 -17.64 -65.89 2.04
C CYS A 7 -16.31 -65.13 2.24
N THR A 8 -15.76 -64.66 1.14
CA THR A 8 -14.67 -63.66 1.14
C THR A 8 -15.26 -62.28 1.26
N GLY A 9 -15.16 -61.68 2.45
CA GLY A 9 -15.47 -60.26 2.67
C GLY A 9 -14.29 -59.40 2.32
N SER A 10 -14.37 -58.61 1.25
CA SER A 10 -13.41 -57.50 0.97
C SER A 10 -13.78 -56.32 1.86
N ALA A 11 -12.94 -56.04 2.85
CA ALA A 11 -12.97 -54.81 3.62
C ALA A 11 -12.33 -53.70 2.78
N VAL A 12 -13.14 -52.77 2.28
CA VAL A 12 -12.69 -51.54 1.68
C VAL A 12 -12.30 -50.60 2.81
N LEU A 13 -10.98 -50.45 3.02
CA LEU A 13 -10.41 -49.48 3.94
C LEU A 13 -10.48 -48.08 3.27
N ALA A 14 -11.48 -47.28 3.62
CA ALA A 14 -11.57 -45.88 3.21
C ALA A 14 -10.48 -45.08 3.97
N CYS A 15 -9.35 -44.77 3.33
CA CYS A 15 -8.42 -43.79 3.81
C CYS A 15 -9.08 -42.41 3.72
N LEU A 16 -9.61 -41.91 4.82
CA LEU A 16 -9.91 -40.50 4.99
C LEU A 16 -8.57 -39.74 5.07
N ALA A 17 -8.15 -39.18 3.94
CA ALA A 17 -7.08 -38.18 3.92
C ALA A 17 -7.59 -36.95 4.67
N VAL A 18 -7.18 -36.77 5.91
CA VAL A 18 -7.34 -35.52 6.65
C VAL A 18 -6.35 -34.55 6.01
N PHE A 19 -6.82 -33.73 5.10
CA PHE A 19 -6.09 -32.55 4.67
C PHE A 19 -5.98 -31.64 5.90
N ARG A 20 -4.83 -31.65 6.56
CA ARG A 20 -4.47 -30.58 7.49
C ARG A 20 -4.24 -29.36 6.62
N VAL A 21 -5.11 -28.36 6.72
CA VAL A 21 -4.79 -27.00 6.30
C VAL A 21 -3.57 -26.61 7.13
N VAL A 22 -2.42 -26.51 6.47
CA VAL A 22 -1.24 -25.92 7.09
C VAL A 22 -1.53 -24.44 7.16
N GLU A 23 -1.99 -23.98 8.30
CA GLU A 23 -2.11 -22.55 8.57
C GLU A 23 -0.69 -21.97 8.48
N ALA A 24 -0.50 -20.97 7.63
CA ALA A 24 0.78 -20.31 7.48
C ALA A 24 1.22 -19.78 8.86
N ALA A 25 2.46 -20.00 9.24
CA ALA A 25 2.99 -19.42 10.46
C ALA A 25 2.88 -17.89 10.37
N PRO A 26 2.50 -17.20 11.45
CA PRO A 26 2.42 -15.74 11.42
C PRO A 26 3.78 -15.15 11.07
N THR A 27 3.78 -14.13 10.21
CA THR A 27 4.97 -13.41 9.75
C THR A 27 5.65 -12.64 10.89
N PHE A 28 4.92 -12.39 11.97
CA PHE A 28 5.42 -11.72 13.18
C PHE A 28 4.72 -12.24 14.43
N GLN A 29 5.25 -11.86 15.60
CA GLN A 29 4.71 -12.22 16.91
C GLN A 29 4.53 -10.99 17.77
N ILE A 30 3.36 -10.85 18.41
CA ILE A 30 3.06 -9.76 19.34
C ILE A 30 3.40 -10.22 20.76
N LEU A 31 4.30 -9.48 21.42
CA LEU A 31 4.74 -9.77 22.78
C LEU A 31 3.76 -9.32 23.84
N TYR A 32 3.09 -8.19 23.61
CA TYR A 32 2.16 -7.58 24.55
C TYR A 32 1.09 -6.79 23.80
N HIS A 33 -0.15 -6.89 24.26
CA HIS A 33 -1.28 -6.10 23.81
C HIS A 33 -2.27 -5.88 24.95
N GLU A 34 -3.15 -4.88 24.80
CA GLU A 34 -4.25 -4.58 25.74
C GLU A 34 -5.58 -4.57 24.98
N ARG A 35 -6.65 -5.03 25.64
CA ARG A 35 -8.02 -4.86 25.15
C ARG A 35 -8.45 -3.43 25.34
N LEU A 36 -9.21 -2.90 24.37
CA LEU A 36 -9.72 -1.56 24.44
C LEU A 36 -11.22 -1.51 24.74
N GLU A 37 -11.59 -0.62 25.64
CA GLU A 37 -12.95 -0.13 25.78
C GLU A 37 -13.02 1.27 25.17
N ILE A 38 -13.50 1.35 23.93
CA ILE A 38 -13.55 2.60 23.17
C ILE A 38 -14.87 3.32 23.46
N SER A 39 -14.78 4.58 23.89
CA SER A 39 -15.90 5.51 23.99
C SER A 39 -15.89 6.46 22.80
N ALA A 40 -17.02 6.58 22.10
CA ALA A 40 -17.19 7.53 21.02
C ALA A 40 -18.08 8.70 21.45
N ARG A 41 -17.69 9.92 21.10
CA ARG A 41 -18.49 11.14 21.33
C ARG A 41 -18.35 12.09 20.14
N VAL A 42 -19.37 12.90 19.92
CA VAL A 42 -19.33 14.01 18.96
C VAL A 42 -19.40 15.31 19.77
N ASP A 43 -18.51 16.23 19.51
CA ASP A 43 -18.51 17.51 20.22
C ASP A 43 -19.53 18.51 19.61
N ALA A 44 -19.64 19.69 20.22
CA ALA A 44 -20.59 20.73 19.79
C ALA A 44 -20.32 21.27 18.37
N THR A 45 -19.13 21.03 17.82
CA THR A 45 -18.74 21.43 16.45
C THR A 45 -19.03 20.34 15.42
N GLY A 46 -19.44 19.14 15.85
CA GLY A 46 -19.64 17.97 15.00
C GLY A 46 -18.37 17.13 14.81
N GLN A 47 -17.29 17.42 15.53
CA GLN A 47 -16.05 16.68 15.50
C GLN A 47 -16.21 15.34 16.24
N GLU A 48 -15.82 14.24 15.60
CA GLU A 48 -15.83 12.93 16.23
C GLU A 48 -14.60 12.74 17.12
N HIS A 49 -14.82 12.17 18.31
CA HIS A 49 -13.76 11.82 19.25
C HIS A 49 -13.88 10.36 19.67
N LEU A 50 -12.73 9.69 19.76
CA LEU A 50 -12.62 8.38 20.39
C LEU A 50 -11.73 8.49 21.62
N GLY A 51 -12.24 8.02 22.78
CA GLY A 51 -11.50 7.99 24.03
C GLY A 51 -11.30 6.56 24.51
N PHE A 52 -10.12 6.23 25.01
CA PHE A 52 -9.81 4.96 25.66
C PHE A 52 -8.54 5.06 26.51
N ASP A 53 -8.37 4.11 27.42
CA ASP A 53 -7.18 3.99 28.25
C ASP A 53 -6.35 2.80 27.79
N ALA A 54 -5.03 3.02 27.62
CA ALA A 54 -4.06 1.97 27.29
C ALA A 54 -2.66 2.39 27.72
N TYR A 55 -1.82 1.44 28.07
CA TYR A 55 -0.43 1.68 28.49
C TYR A 55 -0.31 2.69 29.63
N GLY A 56 -1.29 2.67 30.54
CA GLY A 56 -1.33 3.55 31.73
C GLY A 56 -1.62 5.02 31.42
N ARG A 57 -2.11 5.35 30.23
CA ARG A 57 -2.48 6.71 29.83
C ARG A 57 -3.83 6.76 29.12
N HIS A 58 -4.42 7.93 29.09
CA HIS A 58 -5.64 8.20 28.35
C HIS A 58 -5.31 8.70 26.93
N PHE A 59 -5.97 8.12 25.91
CA PHE A 59 -5.98 8.60 24.54
C PHE A 59 -7.31 9.30 24.26
N ASP A 60 -7.27 10.52 23.78
CA ASP A 60 -8.41 11.25 23.20
C ASP A 60 -8.07 11.58 21.75
N LEU A 61 -8.73 10.94 20.81
CA LEU A 61 -8.49 11.07 19.38
C LEU A 61 -9.54 12.01 18.79
N SER A 62 -9.10 13.04 18.08
CA SER A 62 -9.96 13.92 17.28
C SER A 62 -9.94 13.45 15.84
N LEU A 63 -11.10 13.04 15.30
CA LEU A 63 -11.22 12.31 14.04
C LEU A 63 -12.17 12.98 13.07
N GLU A 64 -11.86 12.89 11.79
CA GLU A 64 -12.74 13.21 10.68
C GLU A 64 -12.69 12.09 9.61
N LEU A 65 -13.72 11.97 8.78
CA LEU A 65 -13.70 11.00 7.70
C LEU A 65 -12.57 11.30 6.71
N ASN A 66 -11.80 10.27 6.35
CA ASN A 66 -10.77 10.40 5.33
C ASN A 66 -11.37 10.30 3.92
N GLU A 67 -11.71 11.43 3.34
CA GLU A 67 -12.34 11.49 2.02
C GLU A 67 -11.47 10.93 0.88
N ASN A 68 -10.14 10.91 1.04
CA ASN A 68 -9.26 10.33 0.04
C ASN A 68 -9.49 8.82 -0.11
N ILE A 69 -9.88 8.16 0.97
CA ILE A 69 -10.14 6.73 1.01
C ILE A 69 -11.64 6.45 0.89
N ARG A 70 -12.48 7.22 1.60
CA ARG A 70 -13.94 7.02 1.67
C ARG A 70 -14.62 7.03 0.30
N ARG A 71 -14.12 7.82 -0.64
CA ARG A 71 -14.71 7.93 -2.00
C ARG A 71 -14.74 6.63 -2.79
N ALA A 72 -13.86 5.66 -2.45
CA ALA A 72 -13.83 4.34 -3.07
C ALA A 72 -14.78 3.35 -2.39
N VAL A 73 -15.28 3.67 -1.19
CA VAL A 73 -16.21 2.83 -0.46
C VAL A 73 -17.60 2.92 -1.13
N PRO A 74 -18.19 1.81 -1.56
CA PRO A 74 -19.53 1.80 -2.17
C PRO A 74 -20.60 2.39 -1.26
N ALA A 75 -21.60 3.05 -1.84
CA ALA A 75 -22.65 3.73 -1.07
C ALA A 75 -23.47 2.78 -0.15
N ASN A 76 -23.54 1.52 -0.50
CA ASN A 76 -24.20 0.47 0.31
C ASN A 76 -23.32 -0.09 1.44
N ARG A 77 -22.04 0.34 1.53
CA ARG A 77 -21.09 -0.06 2.58
C ARG A 77 -20.83 1.11 3.55
N SER A 78 -21.89 1.71 4.08
CA SER A 78 -21.81 2.78 5.08
C SER A 78 -21.26 2.31 6.44
N ASP A 79 -21.11 1.02 6.61
CA ASP A 79 -20.48 0.30 7.72
C ASP A 79 -18.95 0.39 7.71
N ILE A 80 -18.34 0.76 6.57
CA ILE A 80 -16.90 0.99 6.45
C ILE A 80 -16.61 2.50 6.52
N LYS A 81 -15.93 2.94 7.57
CA LYS A 81 -15.66 4.35 7.82
C LYS A 81 -14.17 4.58 8.07
N PRO A 82 -13.40 4.97 7.05
CA PRO A 82 -12.02 5.37 7.24
C PRO A 82 -11.94 6.77 7.85
N TYR A 83 -11.24 6.91 8.96
CA TYR A 83 -10.99 8.14 9.67
C TYR A 83 -9.52 8.55 9.59
N ARG A 84 -9.29 9.84 9.61
CA ARG A 84 -7.98 10.46 9.86
C ARG A 84 -8.10 11.43 11.03
N GLY A 85 -6.99 11.72 11.69
CA GLY A 85 -7.02 12.64 12.82
C GLY A 85 -5.71 12.74 13.56
N ILE A 86 -5.81 13.21 14.80
CA ILE A 86 -4.70 13.42 15.73
C ILE A 86 -5.05 12.92 17.13
N VAL A 87 -4.02 12.72 17.95
CA VAL A 87 -4.18 12.60 19.40
C VAL A 87 -4.33 14.01 19.97
N THR A 88 -5.45 14.31 20.63
CA THR A 88 -5.78 15.63 21.15
C THR A 88 -4.65 16.16 22.04
N GLY A 89 -4.17 17.36 21.75
CA GLY A 89 -3.08 18.02 22.48
C GLY A 89 -1.66 17.62 22.06
N LEU A 90 -1.48 16.67 21.13
CA LEU A 90 -0.18 16.25 20.61
C LEU A 90 -0.02 16.71 19.14
N LYS A 91 0.80 17.74 18.91
CA LYS A 91 0.95 18.36 17.58
C LYS A 91 1.54 17.45 16.52
N ASP A 92 2.50 16.59 16.89
CA ASP A 92 3.23 15.73 15.97
C ASP A 92 2.59 14.33 15.86
N SER A 93 1.37 14.18 16.39
CA SER A 93 0.60 12.95 16.31
C SER A 93 -0.19 12.86 15.00
N TRP A 94 -0.45 11.65 14.57
CA TRP A 94 -1.41 11.38 13.51
C TRP A 94 -2.14 10.05 13.75
N VAL A 95 -3.34 9.96 13.22
CA VAL A 95 -4.22 8.80 13.38
C VAL A 95 -4.79 8.41 12.03
N ARG A 96 -4.79 7.12 11.75
CA ARG A 96 -5.56 6.49 10.68
C ARG A 96 -6.26 5.27 11.26
N LEU A 97 -7.56 5.38 11.43
CA LEU A 97 -8.41 4.30 11.93
C LEU A 97 -9.55 4.05 10.95
N THR A 98 -9.89 2.81 10.75
CA THR A 98 -11.05 2.40 9.96
C THR A 98 -11.98 1.60 10.84
N GLN A 99 -13.23 2.04 10.94
CA GLN A 99 -14.31 1.26 11.53
C GLN A 99 -14.85 0.33 10.44
N THR A 100 -14.94 -0.95 10.76
CA THR A 100 -15.41 -2.01 9.88
C THR A 100 -16.42 -2.90 10.62
N PRO A 101 -17.15 -3.81 9.96
CA PRO A 101 -18.08 -4.72 10.63
C PRO A 101 -17.43 -5.62 11.69
N ASP A 102 -16.15 -5.96 11.52
CA ASP A 102 -15.41 -6.82 12.44
C ASP A 102 -14.61 -6.05 13.51
N GLY A 103 -14.62 -4.71 13.47
CA GLY A 103 -14.02 -3.89 14.52
C GLY A 103 -13.25 -2.66 14.01
N TRP A 104 -12.29 -2.24 14.79
CA TRP A 104 -11.42 -1.12 14.49
C TRP A 104 -10.07 -1.61 14.00
N HIS A 105 -9.57 -1.01 12.93
CA HIS A 105 -8.27 -1.28 12.35
C HIS A 105 -7.51 0.02 12.12
N GLY A 106 -6.24 0.05 12.40
CA GLY A 106 -5.42 1.19 12.01
C GLY A 106 -4.24 1.47 12.92
N ILE A 107 -3.67 2.67 12.75
CA ILE A 107 -2.46 3.11 13.44
C ILE A 107 -2.69 4.46 14.10
N ILE A 108 -2.07 4.61 15.26
CA ILE A 108 -1.91 5.86 16.00
C ILE A 108 -0.42 6.12 16.16
N SER A 109 0.05 7.28 15.71
CA SER A 109 1.35 7.82 16.06
C SER A 109 1.16 8.96 17.05
N ASP A 110 1.79 8.88 18.21
CA ASP A 110 1.76 9.97 19.20
C ASP A 110 2.95 10.95 19.08
N GLY A 111 3.73 10.81 18.00
CA GLY A 111 4.96 11.55 17.77
C GLY A 111 6.21 10.88 18.35
N HIS A 112 6.04 9.85 19.18
CA HIS A 112 7.14 9.10 19.81
C HIS A 112 7.02 7.59 19.55
N GLU A 113 5.81 7.04 19.64
CA GLU A 113 5.53 5.63 19.45
C GLU A 113 4.41 5.41 18.44
N LEU A 114 4.40 4.22 17.87
CA LEU A 114 3.35 3.72 16.99
C LEU A 114 2.54 2.65 17.71
N TYR A 115 1.25 2.80 17.66
CA TYR A 115 0.28 1.85 18.19
C TYR A 115 -0.58 1.35 17.04
N ALA A 116 -0.75 0.03 16.97
CA ALA A 116 -1.74 -0.58 16.08
C ALA A 116 -2.99 -0.93 16.87
N ILE A 117 -4.15 -0.72 16.24
CA ILE A 117 -5.44 -1.20 16.72
C ILE A 117 -5.98 -2.17 15.69
N GLU A 118 -6.26 -3.39 16.12
CA GLU A 118 -6.86 -4.45 15.31
C GLU A 118 -7.85 -5.24 16.16
N PRO A 119 -8.79 -6.01 15.57
CA PRO A 119 -9.64 -6.93 16.32
C PRO A 119 -8.80 -7.91 17.12
N GLU A 120 -9.21 -8.18 18.35
CA GLU A 120 -8.50 -9.11 19.24
C GLU A 120 -8.30 -10.50 18.62
N SER A 121 -9.22 -10.94 17.78
CA SER A 121 -9.10 -12.21 17.05
C SER A 121 -7.88 -12.24 16.12
N SER A 122 -7.51 -11.12 15.49
CA SER A 122 -6.33 -10.99 14.64
C SER A 122 -5.05 -10.91 15.49
N VAL A 123 -5.07 -10.09 16.54
CA VAL A 123 -3.94 -9.94 17.47
C VAL A 123 -3.58 -11.25 18.17
N ASN A 124 -4.58 -12.03 18.61
CA ASN A 124 -4.35 -13.32 19.29
C ASN A 124 -3.72 -14.37 18.37
N LYS A 125 -3.97 -14.35 17.06
CA LYS A 125 -3.31 -15.25 16.10
C LYS A 125 -1.80 -14.99 16.02
N ALA A 126 -1.39 -13.74 16.19
CA ALA A 126 0.01 -13.32 16.17
C ALA A 126 0.67 -13.27 17.55
N SER A 127 -0.09 -13.43 18.65
CA SER A 127 0.43 -13.30 20.01
C SER A 127 1.17 -14.57 20.48
N ILE A 128 2.36 -14.39 21.08
CA ILE A 128 3.11 -15.47 21.75
C ILE A 128 2.37 -15.93 23.00
N THR A 129 1.71 -15.01 23.69
CA THR A 129 0.90 -15.28 24.87
C THR A 129 -0.57 -15.41 24.46
N SER A 130 -0.92 -16.52 23.83
CA SER A 130 -2.33 -16.93 23.85
C SER A 130 -2.68 -17.18 25.30
N LEU A 131 -3.19 -16.16 25.98
CA LEU A 131 -3.87 -16.35 27.26
C LEU A 131 -4.97 -17.37 26.97
N SER A 132 -4.81 -18.55 27.52
CA SER A 132 -5.62 -19.74 27.29
C SER A 132 -7.02 -19.58 27.91
N ASP A 133 -7.76 -18.57 27.47
CA ASP A 133 -9.20 -18.53 27.56
C ASP A 133 -9.75 -18.86 26.15
N SER A 134 -9.74 -20.15 25.88
CA SER A 134 -10.41 -20.77 24.74
C SER A 134 -11.96 -20.71 24.89
N SER A 135 -12.48 -19.58 25.27
CA SER A 135 -13.88 -19.26 25.05
C SER A 135 -13.97 -18.60 23.68
N ASN A 136 -14.62 -19.31 22.80
CA ASN A 136 -15.12 -18.98 21.46
C ASN A 136 -15.60 -17.51 21.35
N THR A 137 -14.70 -16.54 21.42
CA THR A 137 -15.02 -15.14 21.22
C THR A 137 -14.66 -14.79 19.79
N SER A 138 -15.67 -14.81 18.94
CA SER A 138 -15.77 -13.97 17.75
C SER A 138 -15.69 -12.50 18.23
N SER A 139 -14.53 -12.07 18.67
CA SER A 139 -14.39 -10.82 19.37
C SER A 139 -14.00 -9.74 18.39
N SER A 140 -14.97 -8.95 17.98
CA SER A 140 -14.78 -7.62 17.37
C SER A 140 -14.26 -6.59 18.39
N THR A 141 -13.93 -7.04 19.62
CA THR A 141 -13.30 -6.20 20.64
C THR A 141 -11.96 -5.71 20.11
N PRO A 142 -11.72 -4.40 20.08
CA PRO A 142 -10.45 -3.88 19.62
C PRO A 142 -9.35 -4.16 20.64
N ALA A 143 -8.18 -4.53 20.13
CA ALA A 143 -6.96 -4.63 20.91
C ALA A 143 -5.92 -3.66 20.36
N ILE A 144 -5.06 -3.14 21.25
CA ILE A 144 -3.98 -2.23 20.92
C ILE A 144 -2.64 -2.87 21.28
N TYR A 145 -1.67 -2.74 20.40
CA TYR A 145 -0.29 -3.10 20.68
C TYR A 145 0.66 -2.03 20.13
N ARG A 146 1.85 -1.88 20.77
CA ARG A 146 2.91 -1.04 20.22
C ARG A 146 3.63 -1.81 19.14
N LEU A 147 3.96 -1.17 18.03
CA LEU A 147 4.76 -1.82 16.99
C LEU A 147 6.14 -2.25 17.52
N ALA A 148 6.65 -1.55 18.56
CA ALA A 148 7.85 -1.94 19.28
C ALA A 148 7.73 -3.28 20.06
N ASP A 149 6.52 -3.73 20.35
CA ASP A 149 6.23 -5.01 20.99
C ASP A 149 6.01 -6.15 19.97
N ALA A 150 6.18 -5.86 18.65
CA ALA A 150 6.14 -6.86 17.59
C ALA A 150 7.55 -7.40 17.30
N LEU A 151 7.67 -8.73 17.24
CA LEU A 151 8.89 -9.44 16.87
C LEU A 151 8.73 -10.10 15.51
N ILE A 152 9.75 -9.97 14.68
CA ILE A 152 9.84 -10.69 13.41
C ILE A 152 10.73 -11.90 13.61
N PRO A 153 10.23 -13.13 13.39
CA PRO A 153 11.03 -14.33 13.46
C PRO A 153 12.19 -14.31 12.45
N GLU A 154 13.28 -14.98 12.79
CA GLU A 154 14.40 -15.14 11.88
C GLU A 154 13.98 -15.85 10.59
N GLY A 155 14.34 -15.27 9.44
CA GLY A 155 13.96 -15.81 8.13
C GLY A 155 12.55 -15.47 7.67
N ALA A 156 11.84 -14.58 8.40
CA ALA A 156 10.57 -14.07 7.96
C ALA A 156 10.72 -13.02 6.83
N ALA A 157 9.73 -12.95 6.04
CA ALA A 157 9.26 -11.92 5.11
C ALA A 157 10.31 -10.94 4.52
N TYR A 158 10.60 -11.10 3.24
CA TYR A 158 11.46 -10.22 2.44
C TYR A 158 10.65 -9.44 1.42
N CYS A 159 11.06 -8.19 1.14
CA CYS A 159 10.59 -7.47 -0.04
C CYS A 159 11.58 -7.68 -1.19
N GLY A 160 11.07 -8.00 -2.39
CA GLY A 160 11.85 -8.17 -3.60
C GLY A 160 11.83 -6.91 -4.47
N THR A 161 12.90 -6.68 -5.25
CA THR A 161 12.86 -5.78 -6.40
C THR A 161 13.22 -6.59 -7.64
N GLU A 162 12.74 -6.18 -8.82
CA GLU A 162 13.03 -6.89 -10.08
C GLU A 162 14.55 -7.02 -10.38
N THR A 163 15.39 -6.22 -9.69
CA THR A 163 16.85 -6.22 -9.85
C THR A 163 17.59 -7.07 -8.80
N ASP A 164 16.87 -7.63 -7.81
CA ASP A 164 17.49 -8.31 -6.68
C ASP A 164 17.57 -9.84 -6.85
N GLU A 165 18.13 -10.32 -7.96
CA GLU A 165 18.38 -11.76 -8.18
C GLU A 165 19.31 -12.41 -7.13
N ASN A 166 19.87 -11.64 -6.17
CA ASN A 166 20.89 -12.10 -5.21
C ASN A 166 20.50 -12.07 -3.74
N LEU A 167 19.24 -11.74 -3.37
CA LEU A 167 18.84 -11.64 -1.96
C LEU A 167 18.42 -12.95 -1.27
N ILE A 168 18.50 -14.08 -1.97
CA ILE A 168 18.29 -15.40 -1.36
C ILE A 168 19.57 -15.80 -0.65
N GLY A 169 19.76 -15.35 0.59
CA GLY A 169 20.87 -15.85 1.43
C GLY A 169 21.58 -14.90 2.38
N GLY A 170 21.09 -13.68 2.57
CA GLY A 170 21.69 -12.76 3.53
C GLY A 170 21.23 -13.04 4.97
N THR A 171 22.12 -13.47 5.85
CA THR A 171 21.89 -13.47 7.30
C THR A 171 21.81 -12.03 7.80
N ALA A 172 20.61 -11.48 7.86
CA ALA A 172 20.36 -10.19 8.49
C ALA A 172 20.43 -10.34 10.01
N GLY A 173 21.30 -9.57 10.67
CA GLY A 173 21.36 -9.51 12.12
C GLY A 173 20.08 -8.95 12.71
N HIS A 174 19.58 -9.60 13.76
CA HIS A 174 18.36 -9.22 14.46
C HIS A 174 18.44 -7.83 15.06
N THR A 175 17.55 -6.92 14.63
CA THR A 175 17.24 -5.71 15.37
C THR A 175 15.80 -5.80 15.87
N THR A 176 15.59 -5.69 17.18
CA THR A 176 14.23 -5.58 17.70
C THR A 176 13.60 -4.27 17.23
N ALA A 177 12.30 -4.26 16.91
CA ALA A 177 11.55 -3.07 16.52
C ALA A 177 11.75 -1.90 17.53
N SER A 178 11.91 -2.21 18.81
CA SER A 178 12.20 -1.26 19.89
C SER A 178 13.53 -0.52 19.72
N GLN A 179 14.59 -1.17 19.21
CA GLN A 179 15.89 -0.52 18.99
C GLN A 179 15.88 0.38 17.75
N ALA A 180 15.13 -0.02 16.72
CA ALA A 180 14.90 0.80 15.53
C ALA A 180 14.16 2.09 15.87
N PHE A 181 13.11 2.01 16.68
CA PHE A 181 12.27 3.16 17.03
C PHE A 181 13.00 4.22 17.88
N SER A 182 13.80 3.79 18.85
CA SER A 182 14.53 4.71 19.76
C SER A 182 15.60 5.55 19.06
N SER A 183 16.16 5.07 17.95
CA SER A 183 17.17 5.80 17.17
C SER A 183 16.54 6.82 16.21
N ILE A 184 15.33 6.56 15.73
CA ILE A 184 14.62 7.36 14.72
C ILE A 184 13.96 8.59 15.34
N ALA A 185 13.43 8.48 16.57
CA ALA A 185 12.72 9.55 17.26
C ALA A 185 13.57 10.82 17.50
N LYS A 186 14.90 10.75 17.31
CA LYS A 186 15.82 11.88 17.53
C LYS A 186 16.05 12.76 16.31
N ASP A 187 15.77 12.28 15.10
CA ASP A 187 16.23 12.97 13.87
C ASP A 187 15.13 13.58 13.00
N ILE A 188 13.85 13.36 13.30
CA ILE A 188 12.77 13.84 12.45
C ILE A 188 11.85 14.77 13.21
N SER A 189 12.02 16.07 12.96
CA SER A 189 10.98 17.08 13.20
C SER A 189 9.82 16.77 12.27
N MET A 190 8.82 16.02 12.76
CA MET A 190 7.61 15.70 11.99
C MET A 190 6.85 16.99 11.70
N LYS A 191 6.59 17.27 10.44
CA LYS A 191 5.71 18.36 10.01
C LYS A 191 4.29 18.05 10.45
N ASP A 192 3.52 19.07 10.82
CA ASP A 192 2.12 18.98 11.25
C ASP A 192 1.33 17.93 10.43
N ALA A 193 0.89 16.88 11.10
CA ALA A 193 0.39 15.64 10.50
C ALA A 193 -1.03 15.72 9.94
N THR A 194 -1.69 16.86 10.09
CA THR A 194 -3.11 16.94 9.78
C THR A 194 -3.46 17.24 8.33
N THR A 195 -2.59 17.87 7.51
CA THR A 195 -2.98 18.21 6.13
C THR A 195 -1.85 18.65 5.20
N ASN A 196 -0.61 18.25 5.37
CA ASN A 196 0.49 18.82 4.58
C ASN A 196 0.73 18.17 3.21
N ALA A 197 -0.10 17.23 2.79
CA ALA A 197 -0.04 16.76 1.43
C ALA A 197 -0.46 17.90 0.47
N THR A 198 0.45 18.28 -0.40
CA THR A 198 0.19 19.25 -1.48
C THR A 198 -0.12 18.57 -2.80
N LYS A 199 0.14 17.28 -2.88
CA LYS A 199 -0.04 16.43 -4.04
C LYS A 199 -0.86 15.19 -3.69
N GLN A 200 -1.37 14.53 -4.71
CA GLN A 200 -2.13 13.28 -4.58
C GLN A 200 -1.73 12.27 -5.64
N LEU A 201 -1.89 11.00 -5.30
CA LEU A 201 -1.68 9.84 -6.17
C LEU A 201 -2.92 8.94 -6.10
N VAL A 202 -3.53 8.63 -7.23
CA VAL A 202 -4.65 7.68 -7.28
C VAL A 202 -4.11 6.26 -7.44
N VAL A 203 -4.39 5.39 -6.45
CA VAL A 203 -3.97 3.98 -6.44
C VAL A 203 -5.19 3.09 -6.59
N GLY A 204 -5.26 2.31 -7.67
CA GLY A 204 -6.23 1.24 -7.81
C GLY A 204 -5.75 -0.01 -7.10
N VAL A 205 -6.66 -0.73 -6.46
CA VAL A 205 -6.36 -1.99 -5.78
C VAL A 205 -7.14 -3.13 -6.41
N VAL A 206 -6.44 -4.22 -6.68
CA VAL A 206 -7.07 -5.49 -7.06
C VAL A 206 -6.68 -6.55 -6.03
N THR A 207 -7.60 -7.44 -5.69
CA THR A 207 -7.31 -8.62 -4.87
C THR A 207 -7.56 -9.88 -5.69
N ASP A 208 -6.75 -10.91 -5.49
CA ASP A 208 -7.01 -12.22 -6.06
C ASP A 208 -7.93 -13.07 -5.16
N HIS A 209 -8.34 -14.22 -5.65
CA HIS A 209 -9.13 -15.18 -4.89
C HIS A 209 -8.42 -15.63 -3.60
N ALA A 210 -7.11 -15.85 -3.65
CA ALA A 210 -6.33 -16.27 -2.48
C ALA A 210 -6.34 -15.21 -1.35
N PHE A 211 -6.40 -13.93 -1.67
CA PHE A 211 -6.58 -12.87 -0.67
C PHE A 211 -7.95 -13.00 0.01
N THR A 212 -9.01 -13.20 -0.78
CA THR A 212 -10.36 -13.37 -0.25
C THR A 212 -10.45 -14.56 0.69
N ASP A 213 -9.81 -15.69 0.36
CA ASP A 213 -9.75 -16.87 1.20
C ASP A 213 -8.98 -16.62 2.50
N ASN A 214 -7.87 -15.89 2.42
CA ASN A 214 -6.99 -15.62 3.56
C ASN A 214 -7.62 -14.62 4.56
N ILE A 215 -8.26 -13.56 4.05
CA ILE A 215 -8.92 -12.53 4.88
C ILE A 215 -10.30 -13.00 5.36
N GLY A 216 -10.99 -13.83 4.59
CA GLY A 216 -12.31 -14.33 4.91
C GLY A 216 -13.46 -13.48 4.35
N THR A 217 -14.42 -13.10 5.18
CA THR A 217 -15.73 -12.63 4.71
C THR A 217 -15.79 -11.20 4.19
N ASP A 218 -14.80 -10.34 4.49
CA ASP A 218 -14.85 -8.91 4.13
C ASP A 218 -13.50 -8.34 3.62
N PRO A 219 -13.05 -8.79 2.44
CA PRO A 219 -11.80 -8.32 1.86
C PRO A 219 -11.84 -6.82 1.49
N GLU A 220 -13.01 -6.25 1.21
CA GLU A 220 -13.16 -4.83 0.90
C GLU A 220 -12.83 -3.94 2.10
N SER A 221 -13.34 -4.29 3.29
CA SER A 221 -13.00 -3.61 4.55
C SER A 221 -11.50 -3.61 4.82
N GLU A 222 -10.85 -4.74 4.58
CA GLU A 222 -9.40 -4.89 4.76
C GLU A 222 -8.60 -4.02 3.79
N VAL A 223 -8.97 -3.99 2.50
CA VAL A 223 -8.35 -3.08 1.52
C VAL A 223 -8.48 -1.63 1.96
N VAL A 224 -9.67 -1.20 2.37
CA VAL A 224 -9.92 0.18 2.82
C VAL A 224 -9.09 0.51 4.05
N ALA A 225 -8.99 -0.40 5.02
CA ALA A 225 -8.24 -0.19 6.25
C ALA A 225 -6.72 -0.08 5.98
N ARG A 226 -6.16 -0.96 5.15
CA ARG A 226 -4.74 -0.90 4.74
C ARG A 226 -4.42 0.40 4.02
N MET A 227 -5.22 0.76 3.01
CA MET A 227 -4.98 1.97 2.22
C MET A 227 -5.15 3.25 3.03
N ASN A 228 -6.00 3.25 4.07
CA ASN A 228 -6.11 4.35 5.00
C ASN A 228 -4.81 4.57 5.79
N ILE A 229 -4.16 3.50 6.25
CA ILE A 229 -2.83 3.57 6.91
C ILE A 229 -1.76 4.07 5.93
N VAL A 230 -1.75 3.54 4.69
CA VAL A 230 -0.81 3.95 3.63
C VAL A 230 -0.91 5.45 3.35
N ASP A 231 -2.16 6.00 3.28
CA ASP A 231 -2.37 7.45 3.15
C ASP A 231 -1.75 8.23 4.32
N GLY A 232 -1.84 7.71 5.53
CA GLY A 232 -1.19 8.33 6.69
C GLY A 232 0.32 8.41 6.57
N ILE A 233 0.97 7.31 6.21
CA ILE A 233 2.43 7.23 6.04
C ILE A 233 2.89 8.17 4.93
N TRP A 234 2.28 8.09 3.76
CA TRP A 234 2.65 8.89 2.60
C TRP A 234 2.32 10.37 2.75
N GLY A 235 1.13 10.67 3.26
CA GLY A 235 0.68 12.06 3.46
C GLY A 235 1.57 12.83 4.43
N THR A 236 1.96 12.20 5.54
CA THR A 236 2.75 12.86 6.60
C THR A 236 4.22 13.00 6.26
N GLN A 237 4.83 12.03 5.57
CA GLN A 237 6.28 12.01 5.35
C GLN A 237 6.67 12.47 3.94
N VAL A 238 5.92 12.08 2.93
CA VAL A 238 6.21 12.36 1.52
C VAL A 238 5.50 13.63 1.04
N GLY A 239 4.38 14.00 1.68
CA GLY A 239 3.54 15.11 1.26
C GLY A 239 2.67 14.76 0.03
N ILE A 240 2.45 13.48 -0.22
CA ILE A 240 1.56 12.96 -1.27
C ILE A 240 0.43 12.19 -0.60
N ALA A 241 -0.80 12.69 -0.72
CA ALA A 241 -1.99 11.98 -0.28
C ALA A 241 -2.25 10.78 -1.18
N ILE A 242 -2.53 9.64 -0.60
CA ILE A 242 -2.99 8.46 -1.35
C ILE A 242 -4.49 8.52 -1.47
N VAL A 243 -4.96 8.57 -2.70
CA VAL A 243 -6.38 8.51 -3.04
C VAL A 243 -6.69 7.08 -3.46
N LEU A 244 -7.56 6.41 -2.72
CA LEU A 244 -8.03 5.09 -3.12
C LEU A 244 -8.90 5.23 -4.37
N GLY A 245 -8.45 4.62 -5.45
CA GLY A 245 -9.16 4.49 -6.72
C GLY A 245 -10.10 3.28 -6.71
N PRO A 246 -10.42 2.73 -7.88
CA PRO A 246 -11.24 1.53 -7.97
C PRO A 246 -10.65 0.37 -7.15
N VAL A 247 -11.52 -0.31 -6.42
CA VAL A 247 -11.21 -1.57 -5.71
C VAL A 247 -11.90 -2.70 -6.46
N THR A 248 -11.12 -3.70 -6.87
CA THR A 248 -11.64 -4.89 -7.56
C THR A 248 -11.34 -6.12 -6.72
N ILE A 249 -12.39 -6.73 -6.18
CA ILE A 249 -12.29 -7.98 -5.42
C ILE A 249 -12.56 -9.14 -6.37
N LEU A 250 -11.54 -9.95 -6.66
CA LEU A 250 -11.69 -11.14 -7.49
C LEU A 250 -12.03 -12.35 -6.63
N THR A 251 -12.96 -13.14 -7.12
CA THR A 251 -13.38 -14.41 -6.52
C THR A 251 -12.89 -15.56 -7.41
N ASP A 252 -12.99 -16.83 -6.94
CA ASP A 252 -12.62 -18.01 -7.72
C ASP A 252 -13.17 -17.99 -9.16
N ALA A 253 -14.42 -17.54 -9.34
CA ALA A 253 -15.06 -17.46 -10.66
C ALA A 253 -14.55 -16.30 -11.54
N THR A 254 -13.93 -15.28 -10.98
CA THR A 254 -13.54 -14.04 -11.67
C THR A 254 -12.03 -13.77 -11.65
N ASP A 255 -11.27 -14.58 -10.91
CA ASP A 255 -9.83 -14.44 -10.84
C ASP A 255 -9.18 -14.73 -12.19
N THR A 256 -8.44 -13.76 -12.68
CA THR A 256 -7.74 -13.83 -13.98
C THR A 256 -6.23 -14.03 -13.81
N PHE A 257 -5.74 -14.06 -12.58
CA PHE A 257 -4.34 -14.36 -12.29
C PHE A 257 -4.11 -15.86 -12.32
N SER A 258 -2.94 -16.27 -12.82
CA SER A 258 -2.55 -17.69 -12.79
C SER A 258 -2.29 -18.16 -11.35
N SER A 259 -2.04 -19.43 -11.14
CA SER A 259 -1.66 -19.95 -9.81
C SER A 259 -0.17 -19.86 -9.51
N THR A 260 0.58 -18.97 -10.18
CA THR A 260 2.02 -18.82 -9.93
C THR A 260 2.31 -18.37 -8.51
N THR A 261 3.40 -18.87 -7.94
CA THR A 261 4.00 -18.41 -6.67
C THR A 261 5.31 -17.66 -6.89
N THR A 262 5.76 -17.58 -8.14
CA THR A 262 6.96 -16.83 -8.51
C THR A 262 6.66 -15.33 -8.48
N PRO A 263 7.33 -14.52 -7.62
CA PRO A 263 7.00 -13.11 -7.43
C PRO A 263 7.04 -12.28 -8.71
N THR A 264 8.08 -12.47 -9.53
CA THR A 264 8.27 -11.73 -10.79
C THR A 264 7.23 -12.08 -11.86
N ASP A 265 6.80 -13.35 -11.92
CA ASP A 265 5.75 -13.77 -12.85
C ASP A 265 4.41 -13.13 -12.44
N LEU A 266 4.08 -13.16 -11.14
CA LEU A 266 2.86 -12.56 -10.63
C LEU A 266 2.88 -11.03 -10.84
N LEU A 267 4.01 -10.35 -10.59
CA LEU A 267 4.14 -8.91 -10.85
C LEU A 267 3.93 -8.60 -12.34
N THR A 268 4.42 -9.46 -13.25
CA THR A 268 4.18 -9.34 -14.69
C THR A 268 2.69 -9.48 -15.02
N GLU A 269 1.98 -10.38 -14.35
CA GLU A 269 0.54 -10.53 -14.53
C GLU A 269 -0.22 -9.29 -14.03
N VAL A 270 0.21 -8.66 -12.92
CA VAL A 270 -0.36 -7.38 -12.43
C VAL A 270 -0.14 -6.26 -13.45
N ALA A 271 1.06 -6.18 -14.05
CA ALA A 271 1.35 -5.21 -15.11
C ALA A 271 0.45 -5.43 -16.35
N ASN A 272 0.22 -6.68 -16.73
CA ASN A 272 -0.69 -7.05 -17.82
C ASN A 272 -2.16 -6.72 -17.48
N TYR A 273 -2.58 -6.92 -16.24
CA TYR A 273 -3.90 -6.51 -15.74
C TYR A 273 -4.04 -4.99 -15.84
N ARG A 274 -3.06 -4.25 -15.30
CA ARG A 274 -3.04 -2.79 -15.36
C ARG A 274 -3.14 -2.27 -16.79
N ALA A 275 -2.38 -2.80 -17.72
CA ALA A 275 -2.41 -2.38 -19.12
C ALA A 275 -3.80 -2.46 -19.76
N LYS A 276 -4.66 -3.36 -19.27
CA LYS A 276 -6.05 -3.51 -19.72
C LYS A 276 -7.01 -2.53 -19.09
N VAL A 277 -6.79 -2.14 -17.83
CA VAL A 277 -7.76 -1.34 -17.05
C VAL A 277 -7.35 0.13 -16.88
N ALA A 278 -6.05 0.46 -16.90
CA ALA A 278 -5.53 1.80 -16.58
C ALA A 278 -6.09 2.93 -17.46
N ALA A 279 -6.43 2.65 -18.71
CA ALA A 279 -7.00 3.63 -19.62
C ALA A 279 -8.43 4.05 -19.22
N SER A 280 -9.14 3.21 -18.46
CA SER A 280 -10.55 3.40 -18.09
C SER A 280 -10.74 3.80 -16.64
N ASP A 281 -9.83 3.43 -15.74
CA ASP A 281 -9.97 3.63 -14.30
C ASP A 281 -9.28 4.88 -13.75
N GLY A 282 -8.42 5.53 -14.55
CA GLY A 282 -7.74 6.77 -14.18
C GLY A 282 -6.70 6.62 -13.07
N THR A 283 -6.26 5.38 -12.77
CA THR A 283 -5.28 5.13 -11.71
C THR A 283 -3.86 5.44 -12.15
N ALA A 284 -3.09 5.99 -11.22
CA ALA A 284 -1.66 6.25 -11.40
C ALA A 284 -0.82 4.97 -11.20
N LEU A 285 -1.28 4.07 -10.33
CA LEU A 285 -0.64 2.82 -9.97
C LEU A 285 -1.71 1.76 -9.68
N THR A 286 -1.43 0.50 -9.98
CA THR A 286 -2.25 -0.65 -9.59
C THR A 286 -1.49 -1.52 -8.61
N HIS A 287 -2.09 -1.79 -7.44
CA HIS A 287 -1.53 -2.65 -6.41
C HIS A 287 -2.37 -3.92 -6.27
N LEU A 288 -1.72 -5.09 -6.34
CA LEU A 288 -2.37 -6.37 -6.04
C LEU A 288 -2.13 -6.70 -4.56
N MET A 289 -3.20 -7.02 -3.85
CA MET A 289 -3.12 -7.70 -2.56
C MET A 289 -3.47 -9.18 -2.78
N THR A 290 -2.52 -10.08 -2.52
CA THR A 290 -2.70 -11.53 -2.70
C THR A 290 -2.55 -12.29 -1.39
N GLY A 291 -3.34 -13.35 -1.22
CA GLY A 291 -3.21 -14.27 -0.09
C GLY A 291 -2.16 -15.38 -0.32
N ARG A 292 -1.46 -15.38 -1.44
CA ARG A 292 -0.50 -16.42 -1.81
C ARG A 292 0.76 -16.34 -0.98
N ILE A 293 1.31 -17.50 -0.66
CA ILE A 293 2.69 -17.62 -0.17
C ILE A 293 3.59 -17.65 -1.41
N LEU A 294 4.40 -16.62 -1.59
CA LEU A 294 5.30 -16.51 -2.72
C LEU A 294 6.65 -17.18 -2.44
N ASP A 295 7.31 -17.63 -3.50
CA ASP A 295 8.62 -18.27 -3.44
C ASP A 295 9.64 -17.33 -2.77
N GLY A 296 10.55 -17.89 -1.97
CA GLY A 296 11.60 -17.14 -1.28
C GLY A 296 11.12 -16.32 -0.08
N ASN A 297 9.90 -16.58 0.45
CA ASN A 297 9.27 -15.80 1.52
C ASN A 297 9.10 -14.32 1.16
N ILE A 298 8.93 -14.03 -0.14
CA ILE A 298 8.66 -12.66 -0.61
C ILE A 298 7.24 -12.26 -0.23
N VAL A 299 7.11 -11.12 0.43
CA VAL A 299 5.83 -10.56 0.87
C VAL A 299 5.44 -9.30 0.12
N GLY A 300 6.33 -8.77 -0.72
CA GLY A 300 6.06 -7.65 -1.59
C GLY A 300 7.08 -7.55 -2.72
N ILE A 301 6.67 -7.02 -3.86
CA ILE A 301 7.53 -6.73 -5.00
C ILE A 301 6.92 -5.63 -5.87
N SER A 302 7.77 -4.78 -6.45
CA SER A 302 7.37 -3.66 -7.29
C SER A 302 8.36 -3.41 -8.42
N TYR A 303 7.89 -2.83 -9.52
CA TYR A 303 8.79 -2.25 -10.52
C TYR A 303 9.40 -0.94 -10.01
N LEU A 304 10.71 -0.85 -10.02
CA LEU A 304 11.46 0.30 -9.50
C LEU A 304 11.29 1.54 -10.40
N GLY A 305 10.82 2.64 -9.81
CA GLY A 305 10.69 3.94 -10.49
C GLY A 305 9.61 4.01 -11.57
N ALA A 306 8.69 3.05 -11.61
CA ALA A 306 7.71 2.90 -12.67
C ALA A 306 6.38 3.64 -12.42
N VAL A 307 6.27 4.47 -11.37
CA VAL A 307 5.05 5.26 -11.13
C VAL A 307 4.69 6.10 -12.37
N CYS A 308 3.40 6.14 -12.73
CA CYS A 308 2.84 6.75 -13.94
C CYS A 308 3.16 6.00 -15.27
N ASP A 309 3.86 4.89 -15.25
CA ASP A 309 3.98 4.07 -16.46
C ASP A 309 2.64 3.38 -16.77
N GLY A 310 2.27 3.39 -18.04
CA GLY A 310 1.00 2.83 -18.48
C GLY A 310 0.84 1.34 -18.17
N SER A 311 1.94 0.58 -18.24
CA SER A 311 1.93 -0.88 -18.02
C SER A 311 2.64 -1.26 -16.72
N PHE A 312 3.81 -0.68 -16.44
CA PHE A 312 4.69 -1.10 -15.34
C PHE A 312 4.47 -0.39 -14.01
N SER A 313 3.53 0.57 -13.90
CA SER A 313 3.16 1.14 -12.60
C SER A 313 2.30 0.14 -11.81
N ALA A 314 2.95 -0.93 -11.39
CA ALA A 314 2.37 -2.09 -10.74
C ALA A 314 3.22 -2.54 -9.57
N SER A 315 2.58 -3.02 -8.51
CA SER A 315 3.18 -3.58 -7.31
C SER A 315 2.26 -4.61 -6.67
N LEU A 316 2.77 -5.41 -5.76
CA LEU A 316 1.95 -6.35 -5.01
C LEU A 316 2.44 -6.51 -3.56
N SER A 317 1.52 -6.93 -2.66
CA SER A 317 1.79 -7.45 -1.33
C SER A 317 1.13 -8.81 -1.16
N ALA A 318 1.78 -9.74 -0.42
CA ALA A 318 1.43 -11.15 -0.39
C ALA A 318 1.35 -11.73 1.02
N ASN A 319 0.43 -12.68 1.22
CA ASN A 319 0.32 -13.56 2.40
C ASN A 319 0.29 -12.85 3.77
N ILE A 320 -0.37 -11.70 3.85
CA ILE A 320 -0.44 -10.91 5.08
C ILE A 320 -1.87 -10.92 5.61
N THR A 321 -2.04 -11.27 6.88
CA THR A 321 -3.33 -11.29 7.57
C THR A 321 -3.53 -10.10 8.51
N SER A 322 -2.46 -9.46 8.99
CA SER A 322 -2.54 -8.22 9.78
C SER A 322 -2.75 -7.01 8.87
N THR A 323 -3.70 -6.18 9.23
CA THR A 323 -3.98 -4.91 8.53
C THR A 323 -2.77 -3.98 8.56
N THR A 324 -2.14 -3.85 9.73
CA THR A 324 -0.98 -2.97 9.94
C THR A 324 0.23 -3.42 9.12
N GLU A 325 0.58 -4.72 9.20
CA GLU A 325 1.70 -5.27 8.44
C GLU A 325 1.48 -5.13 6.94
N GLY A 326 0.28 -5.47 6.45
CA GLY A 326 -0.07 -5.34 5.04
C GLY A 326 0.00 -3.90 4.53
N ALA A 327 -0.37 -2.92 5.37
CA ALA A 327 -0.24 -1.50 5.04
C ALA A 327 1.23 -1.05 4.97
N LEU A 328 2.08 -1.50 5.89
CA LEU A 328 3.51 -1.18 5.88
C LEU A 328 4.19 -1.73 4.62
N ILE A 329 3.89 -2.98 4.24
CA ILE A 329 4.41 -3.58 3.00
C ILE A 329 3.89 -2.80 1.79
N THR A 330 2.60 -2.51 1.71
CA THR A 330 2.05 -1.71 0.61
C THR A 330 2.74 -0.35 0.50
N ALA A 331 2.98 0.35 1.63
CA ALA A 331 3.68 1.63 1.64
C ALA A 331 5.13 1.51 1.16
N HIS A 332 5.81 0.41 1.51
CA HIS A 332 7.16 0.06 1.05
C HIS A 332 7.18 -0.16 -0.47
N GLU A 333 6.27 -0.98 -1.01
CA GLU A 333 6.21 -1.27 -2.45
C GLU A 333 5.88 -0.02 -3.29
N LEU A 334 5.05 0.89 -2.76
CA LEU A 334 4.88 2.20 -3.36
C LEU A 334 6.20 2.99 -3.37
N GLY A 335 7.03 2.88 -2.33
CA GLY A 335 8.36 3.46 -2.28
C GLY A 335 9.22 3.03 -3.46
N HIS A 336 9.25 1.73 -3.78
CA HIS A 336 9.93 1.22 -4.97
C HIS A 336 9.35 1.79 -6.26
N SER A 337 8.03 1.86 -6.39
CA SER A 337 7.40 2.50 -7.55
C SER A 337 7.85 3.95 -7.75
N PHE A 338 8.26 4.64 -6.67
CA PHE A 338 8.87 5.97 -6.68
C PHE A 338 10.40 5.96 -6.66
N ASN A 339 11.03 4.88 -7.08
CA ASN A 339 12.49 4.74 -7.22
C ASN A 339 13.28 4.75 -5.90
N ALA A 340 12.66 4.51 -4.76
CA ALA A 340 13.37 4.25 -3.53
C ALA A 340 13.91 2.81 -3.58
N VAL A 341 15.23 2.65 -3.43
CA VAL A 341 15.88 1.34 -3.30
C VAL A 341 15.91 0.91 -1.84
N HIS A 342 16.23 -0.35 -1.58
CA HIS A 342 16.40 -0.83 -0.21
C HIS A 342 17.51 -0.08 0.55
N ASP A 343 17.22 0.21 1.82
CA ASP A 343 18.21 0.78 2.75
C ASP A 343 19.20 -0.29 3.21
N GLY A 344 20.49 0.08 3.32
CA GLY A 344 21.53 -0.79 3.87
C GLY A 344 21.99 -1.95 2.98
N VAL A 345 21.55 -1.99 1.72
CA VAL A 345 22.06 -2.95 0.72
C VAL A 345 22.94 -2.24 -0.32
N PRO A 346 23.79 -2.96 -1.07
CA PRO A 346 24.63 -2.35 -2.11
C PRO A 346 23.80 -1.52 -3.09
N GLY A 347 24.14 -0.25 -3.25
CA GLY A 347 23.43 0.71 -4.10
C GLY A 347 23.40 2.11 -3.51
N ALA A 348 22.43 2.91 -3.94
CA ALA A 348 22.35 4.34 -3.58
C ALA A 348 22.20 4.60 -2.08
N CYS A 349 21.47 3.73 -1.35
CA CYS A 349 21.20 3.87 0.09
C CYS A 349 22.02 2.88 0.95
N SER A 350 23.20 2.42 0.47
CA SER A 350 24.01 1.40 1.14
C SER A 350 24.53 1.78 2.53
N SER A 351 24.64 3.06 2.84
CA SER A 351 25.04 3.54 4.17
C SER A 351 23.88 3.81 5.12
N THR A 352 22.66 3.63 4.67
CA THR A 352 21.45 3.85 5.47
C THR A 352 21.19 2.65 6.36
N PRO A 353 20.88 2.81 7.67
CA PRO A 353 20.51 1.70 8.52
C PRO A 353 19.23 0.99 8.05
N GLN A 354 19.18 -0.33 8.19
CA GLN A 354 17.99 -1.15 7.89
C GLN A 354 16.92 -1.06 9.00
N THR A 355 16.70 0.14 9.52
CA THR A 355 15.71 0.43 10.58
C THR A 355 14.54 1.27 10.06
N TYR A 356 14.54 1.59 8.79
CA TYR A 356 13.52 2.37 8.11
C TYR A 356 12.59 1.49 7.28
N LEU A 357 11.51 2.08 6.78
CA LEU A 357 10.48 1.38 6.02
C LEU A 357 11.03 0.66 4.78
N MET A 358 12.05 1.23 4.10
CA MET A 358 12.67 0.62 2.93
C MET A 358 13.78 -0.40 3.27
N ALA A 359 13.81 -0.97 4.47
CA ALA A 359 14.66 -2.13 4.75
C ALA A 359 14.23 -3.34 3.88
N PRO A 360 15.15 -4.21 3.44
CA PRO A 360 14.81 -5.38 2.63
C PRO A 360 13.99 -6.44 3.38
N THR A 361 13.94 -6.32 4.71
CA THR A 361 13.14 -7.17 5.61
C THR A 361 12.15 -6.32 6.37
N ILE A 362 10.97 -6.84 6.64
CA ILE A 362 9.98 -6.15 7.47
C ILE A 362 10.56 -5.88 8.84
N ASN A 363 10.39 -4.66 9.35
CA ASN A 363 10.89 -4.22 10.65
C ASN A 363 9.89 -3.38 11.44
N PHE A 364 8.62 -3.33 11.00
CA PHE A 364 7.54 -2.50 11.58
C PHE A 364 7.81 -1.00 11.64
N SER A 365 8.82 -0.50 10.92
CA SER A 365 9.01 0.94 10.74
C SER A 365 7.97 1.48 9.77
N ASN A 366 7.38 2.62 10.11
CA ASN A 366 6.56 3.41 9.20
C ASN A 366 7.35 4.58 8.57
N GLN A 367 8.65 4.70 8.86
CA GLN A 367 9.47 5.85 8.51
C GLN A 367 10.30 5.59 7.25
N PHE A 368 10.19 6.45 6.26
CA PHE A 368 11.14 6.50 5.16
C PHE A 368 12.47 7.15 5.61
N SER A 369 13.58 6.61 5.16
CA SER A 369 14.89 7.24 5.38
C SER A 369 15.05 8.54 4.57
N ALA A 370 15.98 9.39 4.94
CA ALA A 370 16.32 10.58 4.16
C ALA A 370 16.78 10.23 2.73
N CYS A 371 17.45 9.09 2.54
CA CYS A 371 17.82 8.57 1.24
C CYS A 371 16.60 8.24 0.40
N SER A 372 15.67 7.46 0.96
CA SER A 372 14.42 7.07 0.30
C SER A 372 13.54 8.28 -0.02
N LEU A 373 13.39 9.23 0.91
CA LEU A 373 12.63 10.47 0.69
C LEU A 373 13.21 11.32 -0.45
N THR A 374 14.55 11.36 -0.58
CA THR A 374 15.23 12.06 -1.69
C THR A 374 14.89 11.41 -3.04
N SER A 375 14.94 10.07 -3.13
CA SER A 375 14.61 9.34 -4.34
C SER A 375 13.13 9.50 -4.72
N ILE A 376 12.23 9.36 -3.73
CA ILE A 376 10.79 9.54 -3.91
C ILE A 376 10.47 10.96 -4.40
N ALA A 377 11.04 12.00 -3.78
CA ALA A 377 10.81 13.38 -4.18
C ALA A 377 11.28 13.66 -5.61
N ALA A 378 12.46 13.13 -6.00
CA ALA A 378 13.00 13.27 -7.33
C ALA A 378 12.12 12.58 -8.39
N GLN A 379 11.59 11.38 -8.08
CA GLN A 379 10.64 10.66 -8.95
C GLN A 379 9.30 11.41 -9.04
N ALA A 380 8.75 11.86 -7.91
CA ALA A 380 7.47 12.58 -7.87
C ALA A 380 7.51 13.90 -8.65
N ALA A 381 8.67 14.59 -8.70
CA ALA A 381 8.84 15.84 -9.42
C ALA A 381 8.67 15.70 -10.94
N LYS A 382 9.00 14.52 -11.51
CA LYS A 382 8.91 14.23 -12.95
C LYS A 382 7.68 13.39 -13.34
N SER A 383 6.90 12.95 -12.35
CA SER A 383 5.76 12.05 -12.54
C SER A 383 4.47 12.83 -12.78
N SER A 384 3.95 12.79 -14.01
CA SER A 384 2.77 13.57 -14.43
C SER A 384 1.47 13.12 -13.76
N CYS A 385 1.38 11.88 -13.28
CA CYS A 385 0.21 11.35 -12.58
C CYS A 385 0.15 11.76 -11.10
N VAL A 386 1.21 12.37 -10.56
CA VAL A 386 1.26 12.95 -9.21
C VAL A 386 0.74 14.39 -9.31
N GLN A 387 -0.52 14.58 -8.99
CA GLN A 387 -1.23 15.82 -9.24
C GLN A 387 -1.27 16.73 -7.99
N ALA A 388 -1.39 18.04 -8.16
CA ALA A 388 -1.70 18.94 -7.06
C ALA A 388 -3.11 18.66 -6.52
N ILE A 389 -3.30 18.73 -5.21
CA ILE A 389 -4.62 18.59 -4.58
C ILE A 389 -5.51 19.73 -5.08
N GLY A 390 -6.72 19.39 -5.55
CA GLY A 390 -7.69 20.33 -6.10
C GLY A 390 -7.60 20.55 -7.63
N SER A 391 -6.57 20.01 -8.30
CA SER A 391 -6.59 19.92 -9.75
C SER A 391 -7.46 18.73 -10.17
N SER A 392 -8.72 19.00 -10.53
CA SER A 392 -9.55 18.01 -11.23
C SER A 392 -8.87 17.70 -12.56
N GLY A 393 -8.38 16.46 -12.72
CA GLY A 393 -7.87 15.95 -13.98
C GLY A 393 -8.99 15.92 -15.03
N GLY A 394 -9.22 17.04 -15.65
CA GLY A 394 -10.07 17.14 -16.83
C GLY A 394 -9.34 16.55 -18.00
N SER A 395 -9.72 15.34 -18.41
CA SER A 395 -9.43 14.81 -19.75
C SER A 395 -10.15 15.72 -20.74
N GLY A 396 -9.44 16.76 -21.21
CA GLY A 396 -9.94 17.72 -22.15
C GLY A 396 -10.07 17.12 -23.55
N SER A 397 -11.23 16.61 -23.89
CA SER A 397 -11.67 16.50 -25.27
C SER A 397 -12.04 17.90 -25.75
N SER A 398 -11.21 18.46 -26.64
CA SER A 398 -11.49 19.71 -27.36
C SER A 398 -12.64 19.51 -28.34
N GLY A 399 -13.82 19.87 -27.92
CA GLY A 399 -14.98 20.04 -28.78
C GLY A 399 -15.46 21.51 -28.71
N GLY A 400 -15.09 22.30 -29.71
CA GLY A 400 -15.58 23.66 -29.83
C GLY A 400 -17.08 23.70 -30.09
N THR A 401 -17.79 24.53 -29.36
CA THR A 401 -19.08 25.11 -29.80
C THR A 401 -19.22 26.52 -29.24
N SER A 402 -19.34 27.45 -30.19
CA SER A 402 -19.72 28.83 -29.99
C SER A 402 -21.09 28.94 -29.32
N GLY A 403 -21.21 29.78 -28.31
CA GLY A 403 -22.48 30.10 -27.67
C GLY A 403 -22.43 31.48 -27.01
N THR A 404 -22.94 32.42 -27.72
CA THR A 404 -23.45 33.79 -27.44
C THR A 404 -23.62 34.21 -25.99
N SER A 405 -22.99 35.36 -25.69
CA SER A 405 -23.30 36.24 -24.53
C SER A 405 -24.62 36.98 -24.71
N PRO A 406 -25.30 37.35 -23.63
CA PRO A 406 -26.14 38.53 -23.63
C PRO A 406 -25.45 39.68 -22.90
N THR A 407 -25.45 40.80 -23.61
CA THR A 407 -25.13 42.17 -23.22
C THR A 407 -26.03 42.71 -22.12
N VAL A 408 -25.46 43.45 -21.16
CA VAL A 408 -26.13 44.59 -20.51
C VAL A 408 -25.17 45.77 -20.47
N SER A 409 -25.72 46.86 -20.98
CA SER A 409 -25.19 48.21 -21.23
C SER A 409 -24.98 49.03 -19.96
N SER A 410 -23.93 49.82 -19.92
CA SER A 410 -24.01 51.28 -19.62
C SER A 410 -22.61 51.91 -19.63
N ASP A 411 -22.49 52.82 -20.51
CA ASP A 411 -21.45 53.84 -20.80
C ASP A 411 -21.61 55.07 -19.86
N PRO A 412 -20.72 56.11 -19.84
CA PRO A 412 -19.61 56.46 -20.75
C PRO A 412 -18.38 57.13 -20.06
N GLY A 413 -17.28 57.24 -20.81
CA GLY A 413 -16.43 58.43 -20.62
C GLY A 413 -14.91 58.28 -20.79
N SER A 414 -14.44 58.84 -21.90
CA SER A 414 -13.19 59.62 -22.07
C SER A 414 -11.95 58.96 -22.70
N THR A 415 -11.77 59.27 -23.97
CA THR A 415 -10.64 59.80 -24.74
C THR A 415 -9.20 59.43 -24.41
N GLY A 416 -8.47 59.00 -25.47
CA GLY A 416 -6.99 59.13 -25.52
C GLY A 416 -6.31 58.24 -26.57
N THR A 417 -6.33 58.66 -27.81
CA THR A 417 -5.32 58.67 -28.92
C THR A 417 -4.05 57.81 -28.78
N SER A 418 -3.79 56.90 -29.67
CA SER A 418 -3.08 56.86 -30.96
C SER A 418 -1.82 56.03 -31.03
N THR A 419 -1.59 55.46 -32.21
CA THR A 419 -0.38 54.99 -32.96
C THR A 419 0.26 53.70 -32.46
N GLY A 420 0.44 52.64 -33.24
CA GLY A 420 0.69 52.45 -34.64
C GLY A 420 1.92 51.57 -34.80
N SER A 421 1.87 50.58 -35.63
CA SER A 421 2.95 49.99 -36.46
C SER A 421 3.16 48.48 -36.32
N SER A 422 2.69 47.72 -37.22
CA SER A 422 3.15 46.88 -38.32
C SER A 422 4.51 46.11 -38.17
N GLY A 423 4.47 44.86 -38.57
CA GLY A 423 5.54 43.98 -39.08
C GLY A 423 5.55 42.62 -38.40
N GLY A 424 5.34 41.46 -39.03
CA GLY A 424 5.71 41.02 -40.33
C GLY A 424 6.74 39.86 -40.25
N GLY A 425 6.43 38.66 -40.77
CA GLY A 425 7.38 37.61 -41.06
C GLY A 425 7.28 36.36 -40.16
N GLY A 426 6.87 35.21 -40.52
CA GLY A 426 7.14 34.32 -41.63
C GLY A 426 8.36 33.43 -41.37
N GLY A 427 8.18 32.10 -41.18
CA GLY A 427 9.30 31.19 -41.18
C GLY A 427 8.91 29.77 -40.77
N GLY A 428 8.44 28.98 -41.76
CA GLY A 428 8.32 27.52 -41.61
C GLY A 428 9.70 26.86 -41.67
N GLY A 429 9.90 25.80 -40.93
CA GLY A 429 11.04 24.93 -40.98
C GLY A 429 10.60 23.48 -40.84
N SER A 430 10.53 22.81 -42.00
CA SER A 430 10.44 21.37 -42.09
C SER A 430 11.74 20.74 -41.61
N LEU A 431 11.64 19.70 -40.76
CA LEU A 431 12.78 18.86 -40.41
C LEU A 431 12.66 17.50 -41.11
N ASP A 432 13.68 17.23 -41.93
CA ASP A 432 13.91 16.03 -42.71
C ASP A 432 14.10 14.77 -41.85
N PHE A 433 13.46 13.68 -42.30
CA PHE A 433 13.67 12.30 -41.85
C PHE A 433 14.88 11.68 -42.57
N THR A 434 16.09 11.82 -42.02
CA THR A 434 17.24 10.97 -42.39
C THR A 434 18.16 10.83 -41.17
N GLY A 435 18.02 9.74 -40.43
CA GLY A 435 18.88 9.48 -39.27
C GLY A 435 18.58 8.18 -38.49
N LEU A 436 17.92 7.19 -39.10
CA LEU A 436 17.60 5.93 -38.40
C LEU A 436 18.10 4.71 -39.18
N ALA A 437 19.41 4.57 -39.39
CA ALA A 437 19.99 3.38 -40.06
C ALA A 437 21.44 3.09 -39.68
N VAL A 438 21.90 3.25 -38.44
CA VAL A 438 23.29 2.85 -38.05
C VAL A 438 23.39 2.20 -36.65
N LEU A 439 22.36 1.71 -36.03
CA LEU A 439 22.50 1.03 -34.70
C LEU A 439 22.09 -0.46 -34.68
N ALA A 440 21.92 -1.11 -35.80
CA ALA A 440 21.55 -2.55 -35.88
C ALA A 440 22.69 -3.51 -36.17
N ALA A 441 23.95 -3.07 -36.30
CA ALA A 441 25.06 -3.91 -36.76
C ALA A 441 26.09 -4.29 -35.68
N VAL A 442 25.91 -3.93 -34.39
CA VAL A 442 26.92 -4.22 -33.34
C VAL A 442 26.50 -5.34 -32.38
N LEU A 443 25.26 -5.81 -32.39
CA LEU A 443 24.76 -6.83 -31.44
C LEU A 443 24.74 -8.27 -31.98
N LEU A 444 25.15 -8.54 -33.23
CA LEU A 444 25.20 -9.90 -33.81
C LEU A 444 26.61 -10.52 -33.86
N GLY A 445 27.64 -9.86 -33.36
CA GLY A 445 29.04 -10.29 -33.46
C GLY A 445 29.61 -11.04 -32.23
N ARG A 446 28.86 -11.31 -31.18
CA ARG A 446 29.39 -11.90 -29.92
C ARG A 446 28.82 -13.26 -29.48
N ARG A 447 28.18 -14.02 -30.34
CA ARG A 447 27.65 -15.36 -30.00
C ARG A 447 28.25 -16.54 -30.78
N VAL A 448 29.48 -16.50 -31.23
CA VAL A 448 30.11 -17.65 -31.93
C VAL A 448 31.50 -18.03 -31.38
N ASN A 449 31.84 -17.78 -30.13
CA ASN A 449 33.15 -18.27 -29.61
C ASN A 449 33.11 -18.85 -28.16
N ALA A 450 32.08 -19.60 -27.81
CA ALA A 450 32.06 -20.35 -26.54
C ALA A 450 31.59 -21.81 -26.72
N LEU A 451 32.12 -22.50 -27.73
CA LEU A 451 31.94 -23.96 -27.88
C LEU A 451 33.18 -24.56 -28.53
N LYS A 452 34.29 -24.51 -27.78
CA LYS A 452 35.47 -25.42 -27.89
C LYS A 452 36.49 -25.09 -26.80
N ARG A 453 36.31 -25.70 -25.65
CA ARG A 453 37.36 -26.31 -24.82
C ARG A 453 36.70 -27.09 -23.71
#